data_7693c3578eaa7c800586cf1acdf5cac2
#
_entry.id   7693c3578eaa7c800586cf1acdf5cac2
#
_cell.length_a   1.000
_cell.length_b   1.000
_cell.length_c   1.000
_cell.angle_alpha   90.00
_cell.angle_beta   90.00
_cell.angle_gamma   90.00
#
_symmetry.space_group_name_H-M   'P 1'
#
loop_
_entity.id
_entity.type
_entity.pdbx_description
1 polymer ?
#
loop_
_entity_poly.entity_id
_entity_poly.type
_entity_poly.pdbx_seq_one_letter_code
_entity_poly.pdbx_strand_id
1 'polypeptide(L)'
;YWIKAEDDPIRFEEISPYYKPFWDGSEAFAGQAAPTLYVGGALSKEWKQDGKLYKYGDISVELQCIDLCSKCGISVEKADETDGGIAIYNITSPKRMLEQADQSGRLDPDDFDEQTIIDLFGKAGAQMLIIDAIIGNGDRHAGNFGWLRNADTGEYVDMAPLYDFDHALDSTLESDRLLTDAIKFCMPYKDEIRRIAGIAAEAENEVFRKRAQSILKLIE
;
A
#
# COMPACT_ATOMS: atom_id res chain seq x y z
N TYR A 1 -17.73 7.11 5.90
CA TYR A 1 -17.60 5.71 6.26
C TYR A 1 -18.94 5.15 6.64
N TRP A 2 -19.28 4.05 6.05
CA TRP A 2 -20.36 3.23 6.55
C TRP A 2 -19.74 1.96 7.12
N ILE A 3 -19.84 1.80 8.44
CA ILE A 3 -19.41 0.60 9.13
C ILE A 3 -20.67 -0.19 9.45
N LYS A 4 -20.73 -1.38 8.89
CA LYS A 4 -21.79 -2.34 9.17
C LYS A 4 -21.55 -2.95 10.54
N ALA A 5 -22.59 -3.02 11.38
CA ALA A 5 -22.52 -3.77 12.63
C ALA A 5 -22.40 -5.28 12.33
N GLU A 6 -21.72 -6.04 13.19
CA GLU A 6 -21.47 -7.46 12.99
C GLU A 6 -22.74 -8.29 12.73
N ASP A 7 -23.85 -7.88 13.34
CA ASP A 7 -25.15 -8.55 13.28
C ASP A 7 -26.12 -7.92 12.27
N ASP A 8 -25.68 -6.91 11.50
CA ASP A 8 -26.51 -6.28 10.50
C ASP A 8 -26.65 -7.19 9.26
N PRO A 9 -27.83 -7.68 8.93
CA PRO A 9 -28.05 -8.56 7.80
C PRO A 9 -28.00 -7.83 6.45
N ILE A 10 -28.02 -6.50 6.46
CA ILE A 10 -28.04 -5.70 5.22
C ILE A 10 -26.66 -5.74 4.59
N ARG A 11 -26.60 -6.10 3.34
CA ARG A 11 -25.35 -6.06 2.56
C ARG A 11 -25.03 -4.64 2.14
N PHE A 12 -23.73 -4.38 2.01
CA PHE A 12 -23.25 -3.05 1.60
C PHE A 12 -23.87 -2.60 0.26
N GLU A 13 -24.02 -3.48 -0.69
CA GLU A 13 -24.63 -3.22 -1.98
C GLU A 13 -26.12 -2.85 -1.90
N GLU A 14 -26.79 -3.25 -0.83
CA GLU A 14 -28.22 -3.00 -0.63
C GLU A 14 -28.50 -1.62 -0.04
N ILE A 15 -27.53 -1.02 0.64
CA ILE A 15 -27.71 0.27 1.33
C ILE A 15 -27.47 1.48 0.46
N SER A 16 -26.78 1.30 -0.67
CA SER A 16 -26.51 2.43 -1.56
C SER A 16 -26.71 2.06 -3.02
N PRO A 17 -27.80 2.55 -3.62
CA PRO A 17 -28.03 2.36 -5.05
C PRO A 17 -26.94 3.01 -5.90
N TYR A 18 -26.14 3.93 -5.33
CA TYR A 18 -25.02 4.57 -6.03
C TYR A 18 -23.81 3.65 -6.18
N TYR A 19 -23.67 2.65 -5.33
CA TYR A 19 -22.54 1.72 -5.38
C TYR A 19 -22.80 0.51 -6.28
N LYS A 20 -24.04 0.16 -6.46
CA LYS A 20 -24.43 -1.01 -7.24
C LYS A 20 -23.91 -0.99 -8.70
N PRO A 21 -23.96 0.13 -9.41
CA PRO A 21 -23.38 0.22 -10.76
C PRO A 21 -21.87 0.06 -10.80
N PHE A 22 -21.21 0.35 -9.71
CA PHE A 22 -19.75 0.20 -9.63
C PHE A 22 -19.31 -1.24 -9.44
N TRP A 23 -20.18 -2.04 -8.88
CA TRP A 23 -19.88 -3.41 -8.56
C TRP A 23 -20.18 -4.38 -9.69
N ASP A 24 -21.09 -4.07 -10.55
CA ASP A 24 -21.50 -4.94 -11.66
C ASP A 24 -20.64 -4.81 -12.92
N GLY A 25 -19.63 -3.98 -12.87
CA GLY A 25 -18.70 -3.76 -13.97
C GLY A 25 -19.28 -2.98 -15.13
N SER A 26 -20.54 -2.53 -15.01
CA SER A 26 -21.15 -1.70 -16.00
C SER A 26 -20.76 -0.27 -15.79
N GLU A 27 -19.87 0.33 -16.31
CA GLU A 27 -19.62 1.74 -16.20
C GLU A 27 -18.84 2.17 -15.01
N ALA A 28 -17.99 1.54 -14.65
CA ALA A 28 -17.33 2.27 -14.02
C ALA A 28 -17.01 2.71 -12.90
N PHE A 29 -16.77 2.70 -12.28
CA PHE A 29 -16.41 3.37 -11.07
C PHE A 29 -16.05 2.44 -9.98
N ALA A 30 -15.35 1.39 -10.28
CA ALA A 30 -14.69 0.63 -9.26
C ALA A 30 -14.01 1.57 -8.26
N GLY A 31 -13.42 2.68 -8.73
CA GLY A 31 -12.84 3.67 -7.88
C GLY A 31 -13.81 4.46 -7.02
N GLN A 32 -14.94 4.82 -7.59
CA GLN A 32 -15.98 5.49 -6.82
C GLN A 32 -16.77 4.53 -5.93
N ALA A 33 -16.74 3.27 -6.27
CA ALA A 33 -17.27 2.23 -5.42
C ALA A 33 -16.45 2.01 -4.15
N ALA A 34 -15.23 2.44 -4.16
CA ALA A 34 -14.41 2.49 -2.96
C ALA A 34 -14.32 3.94 -2.46
N PRO A 35 -15.34 4.44 -1.79
CA PRO A 35 -15.39 5.84 -1.34
C PRO A 35 -14.29 6.18 -0.33
N THR A 36 -13.57 5.19 0.11
CA THR A 36 -12.40 5.34 0.97
C THR A 36 -11.12 5.64 0.20
N LEU A 37 -11.13 5.49 -1.13
CA LEU A 37 -9.99 5.83 -1.95
C LEU A 37 -9.99 7.33 -2.25
N TYR A 38 -9.38 8.08 -1.35
CA TYR A 38 -9.07 9.47 -1.61
C TYR A 38 -7.99 9.58 -2.68
N VAL A 39 -8.27 10.30 -3.75
CA VAL A 39 -7.35 10.49 -4.86
C VAL A 39 -6.58 11.82 -4.77
N GLY A 40 -6.18 12.20 -3.59
CA GLY A 40 -5.26 13.31 -3.36
C GLY A 40 -3.82 12.94 -3.71
N GLY A 41 -2.92 13.93 -3.67
CA GLY A 41 -1.49 13.75 -3.88
C GLY A 41 -0.94 14.66 -4.96
N ALA A 42 0.37 14.57 -5.21
CA ALA A 42 1.12 15.49 -6.08
C ALA A 42 0.81 15.31 -7.56
N LEU A 43 0.51 14.10 -8.00
CA LEU A 43 0.21 13.79 -9.39
C LEU A 43 -1.28 13.96 -9.71
N SER A 44 -1.57 14.33 -10.95
CA SER A 44 -2.94 14.31 -11.46
C SER A 44 -3.45 12.87 -11.53
N LYS A 45 -4.59 12.61 -10.89
CA LYS A 45 -5.18 11.28 -10.74
C LYS A 45 -6.65 11.32 -11.14
N GLU A 46 -7.13 10.30 -11.85
CA GLU A 46 -8.56 10.14 -12.16
C GLU A 46 -8.97 8.67 -12.24
N TRP A 47 -10.16 8.36 -11.79
CA TRP A 47 -10.78 7.07 -12.03
C TRP A 47 -11.45 7.05 -13.42
N LYS A 48 -11.20 5.99 -14.19
CA LYS A 48 -11.86 5.81 -15.48
C LYS A 48 -12.89 4.69 -15.47
N GLN A 49 -13.68 4.64 -16.54
CA GLN A 49 -14.78 3.67 -16.70
C GLN A 49 -14.34 2.21 -16.72
N ASP A 50 -13.08 1.94 -16.99
CA ASP A 50 -12.50 0.59 -16.90
C ASP A 50 -12.19 0.15 -15.45
N GLY A 51 -12.51 1.01 -14.47
CA GLY A 51 -12.32 0.72 -13.06
C GLY A 51 -10.88 0.87 -12.58
N LYS A 52 -10.01 1.51 -13.35
CA LYS A 52 -8.62 1.77 -12.97
C LYS A 52 -8.43 3.23 -12.59
N LEU A 53 -7.50 3.46 -11.64
CA LEU A 53 -7.00 4.79 -11.29
C LEU A 53 -5.84 5.13 -12.23
N TYR A 54 -6.01 6.18 -13.01
CA TYR A 54 -4.96 6.70 -13.87
C TYR A 54 -4.19 7.78 -13.14
N LYS A 55 -2.87 7.64 -13.06
CA LYS A 55 -1.93 8.65 -12.60
C LYS A 55 -1.12 9.15 -13.79
N TYR A 56 -0.94 10.47 -13.89
CA TYR A 56 -0.23 11.11 -14.99
C TYR A 56 1.02 11.81 -14.50
N GLY A 57 2.12 11.63 -15.19
CA GLY A 57 3.40 12.24 -14.86
C GLY A 57 4.57 11.26 -14.94
N ASP A 58 5.68 11.61 -14.27
CA ASP A 58 6.81 10.71 -14.16
C ASP A 58 6.54 9.65 -13.09
N ILE A 59 6.21 8.46 -13.55
CA ILE A 59 5.83 7.31 -12.72
C ILE A 59 6.88 6.19 -12.79
N SER A 60 8.03 6.47 -13.36
CA SER A 60 9.05 5.44 -13.60
C SER A 60 9.52 4.78 -12.31
N VAL A 61 9.63 5.55 -11.24
CA VAL A 61 10.02 5.04 -9.91
C VAL A 61 8.91 4.21 -9.29
N GLU A 62 7.66 4.64 -9.40
CA GLU A 62 6.51 3.90 -8.88
C GLU A 62 6.40 2.51 -9.51
N LEU A 63 6.56 2.41 -10.83
CA LEU A 63 6.59 1.11 -11.53
C LEU A 63 7.73 0.21 -11.05
N GLN A 64 8.91 0.77 -10.79
CA GLN A 64 10.04 0.01 -10.25
C GLN A 64 9.76 -0.48 -8.83
N CYS A 65 9.05 0.29 -8.00
CA CYS A 65 8.64 -0.12 -6.67
C CYS A 65 7.62 -1.27 -6.72
N ILE A 66 6.62 -1.18 -7.58
CA ILE A 66 5.61 -2.23 -7.79
C ILE A 66 6.30 -3.52 -8.28
N ASP A 67 7.21 -3.44 -9.24
CA ASP A 67 7.97 -4.58 -9.74
C ASP A 67 8.83 -5.22 -8.65
N LEU A 68 9.56 -4.41 -7.87
CA LEU A 68 10.36 -4.91 -6.75
C LEU A 68 9.50 -5.62 -5.70
N CYS A 69 8.40 -5.02 -5.27
CA CYS A 69 7.46 -5.64 -4.33
C CYS A 69 6.95 -6.98 -4.88
N SER A 70 6.57 -7.02 -6.15
CA SER A 70 6.10 -8.24 -6.81
C SER A 70 7.17 -9.32 -6.85
N LYS A 71 8.42 -8.99 -7.19
CA LYS A 71 9.58 -9.91 -7.17
C LYS A 71 9.85 -10.43 -5.75
N CYS A 72 9.64 -9.59 -4.75
CA CYS A 72 9.75 -9.98 -3.34
C CYS A 72 8.54 -10.78 -2.83
N GLY A 73 7.50 -11.02 -3.64
CA GLY A 73 6.28 -11.71 -3.21
C GLY A 73 5.50 -10.94 -2.14
N ILE A 74 5.62 -9.63 -2.13
CA ILE A 74 4.89 -8.72 -1.25
C ILE A 74 3.60 -8.30 -1.95
N SER A 75 2.51 -8.29 -1.22
CA SER A 75 1.22 -7.84 -1.75
C SER A 75 1.29 -6.35 -2.10
N VAL A 76 1.09 -6.02 -3.36
CA VAL A 76 1.21 -4.67 -3.91
C VAL A 76 0.11 -4.43 -4.93
N GLU A 77 -0.29 -3.18 -5.12
CA GLU A 77 -1.17 -2.80 -6.21
C GLU A 77 -0.58 -3.22 -7.55
N LYS A 78 -1.46 -3.45 -8.52
CA LYS A 78 -1.04 -3.78 -9.88
C LYS A 78 -1.24 -2.56 -10.77
N ALA A 79 -0.32 -2.36 -11.69
CA ALA A 79 -0.41 -1.26 -12.63
C ALA A 79 0.02 -1.70 -14.03
N ASP A 80 -0.58 -1.08 -15.03
CA ASP A 80 -0.13 -1.12 -16.43
C ASP A 80 0.48 0.22 -16.80
N GLU A 81 1.59 0.21 -17.51
CA GLU A 81 2.15 1.41 -18.11
C GLU A 81 1.22 1.93 -19.22
N THR A 82 1.05 3.25 -19.28
CA THR A 82 0.22 3.92 -20.29
C THR A 82 0.96 5.07 -20.93
N ASP A 83 0.44 5.62 -22.01
CA ASP A 83 0.99 6.83 -22.61
C ASP A 83 0.85 8.01 -21.62
N GLY A 84 1.97 8.44 -21.07
CA GLY A 84 2.06 9.57 -20.12
C GLY A 84 1.74 9.25 -18.64
N GLY A 85 1.70 7.96 -18.25
CA GLY A 85 1.46 7.61 -16.85
C GLY A 85 1.26 6.12 -16.62
N ILE A 86 0.49 5.78 -15.58
CA ILE A 86 0.09 4.41 -15.24
C ILE A 86 -1.42 4.30 -15.02
N ALA A 87 -1.93 3.08 -15.22
CA ALA A 87 -3.29 2.68 -14.89
C ALA A 87 -3.25 1.63 -13.77
N ILE A 88 -3.61 2.03 -12.57
CA ILE A 88 -3.57 1.20 -11.36
C ILE A 88 -4.89 0.45 -11.23
N TYR A 89 -4.80 -0.86 -10.98
CA TYR A 89 -5.96 -1.69 -10.71
C TYR A 89 -6.54 -1.39 -9.33
N ASN A 90 -7.86 -1.34 -9.24
CA ASN A 90 -8.52 -1.17 -7.97
C ASN A 90 -8.21 -2.36 -7.04
N ILE A 91 -7.68 -2.06 -5.87
CA ILE A 91 -7.37 -3.05 -4.83
C ILE A 91 -8.62 -3.50 -4.05
N THR A 92 -9.73 -2.81 -4.23
CA THR A 92 -11.02 -3.14 -3.61
C THR A 92 -11.89 -4.00 -4.51
N SER A 93 -12.97 -4.51 -3.97
CA SER A 93 -13.99 -5.27 -4.70
C SER A 93 -15.35 -5.12 -4.00
N PRO A 94 -16.45 -5.62 -4.57
CA PRO A 94 -17.75 -5.60 -3.93
C PRO A 94 -17.79 -6.23 -2.52
N LYS A 95 -16.85 -7.12 -2.25
CA LYS A 95 -16.77 -7.83 -0.97
C LYS A 95 -15.59 -7.37 -0.10
N ARG A 96 -14.76 -6.49 -0.61
CA ARG A 96 -13.56 -6.03 0.09
C ARG A 96 -13.41 -4.52 -0.01
N MET A 97 -13.47 -3.85 1.11
CA MET A 97 -13.27 -2.41 1.23
C MET A 97 -11.87 -2.14 1.74
N LEU A 98 -11.27 -1.05 1.28
CA LEU A 98 -10.07 -0.50 1.90
C LEU A 98 -10.48 0.36 3.09
N GLU A 99 -9.89 0.12 4.23
CA GLU A 99 -9.90 1.02 5.38
C GLU A 99 -8.48 1.46 5.67
N GLN A 100 -8.20 2.72 5.41
CA GLN A 100 -6.88 3.31 5.68
C GLN A 100 -6.63 3.36 7.19
N ALA A 101 -5.37 3.27 7.59
CA ALA A 101 -5.01 3.13 9.00
C ALA A 101 -5.44 4.35 9.83
N ASP A 102 -5.32 5.57 9.27
CA ASP A 102 -5.78 6.83 9.89
C ASP A 102 -7.29 6.86 10.17
N GLN A 103 -8.04 6.01 9.51
CA GLN A 103 -9.50 6.00 9.55
C GLN A 103 -10.06 4.83 10.37
N SER A 104 -9.19 3.91 10.75
CA SER A 104 -9.59 2.67 11.41
C SER A 104 -9.94 2.85 12.90
N GLY A 105 -9.47 3.92 13.52
CA GLY A 105 -9.52 4.09 14.98
C GLY A 105 -8.64 3.12 15.77
N ARG A 106 -7.83 2.30 15.08
CA ARG A 106 -6.88 1.34 15.68
C ARG A 106 -5.48 1.90 15.84
N LEU A 107 -5.23 3.02 15.22
CA LEU A 107 -3.97 3.74 15.19
C LEU A 107 -4.25 5.20 15.45
N ASP A 108 -3.43 5.85 16.26
CA ASP A 108 -3.41 7.30 16.32
C ASP A 108 -2.56 7.81 15.14
N PRO A 109 -3.15 8.50 14.15
CA PRO A 109 -2.42 8.90 12.95
C PRO A 109 -1.30 9.91 13.23
N ASP A 110 -1.36 10.61 14.36
CA ASP A 110 -0.39 11.63 14.76
C ASP A 110 0.69 11.07 15.71
N ASP A 111 0.49 9.86 16.25
CA ASP A 111 1.40 9.24 17.24
C ASP A 111 1.48 7.72 17.04
N PHE A 112 2.16 7.28 15.98
CA PHE A 112 2.48 5.87 15.78
C PHE A 112 3.94 5.69 15.35
N ASP A 113 4.48 4.53 15.66
CA ASP A 113 5.83 4.12 15.32
C ASP A 113 5.85 2.78 14.55
N GLU A 114 7.02 2.36 14.14
CA GLU A 114 7.24 1.10 13.43
C GLU A 114 6.82 -0.11 14.26
N GLN A 115 6.93 -0.04 15.59
CA GLN A 115 6.47 -1.12 16.47
C GLN A 115 4.95 -1.26 16.41
N THR A 116 4.23 -0.15 16.41
CA THR A 116 2.77 -0.13 16.24
C THR A 116 2.33 -0.78 14.93
N ILE A 117 3.05 -0.50 13.83
CA ILE A 117 2.79 -1.14 12.53
C ILE A 117 3.00 -2.66 12.61
N ILE A 118 4.08 -3.09 13.25
CA ILE A 118 4.37 -4.53 13.41
C ILE A 118 3.34 -5.21 14.30
N ASP A 119 2.92 -4.58 15.39
CA ASP A 119 1.92 -5.12 16.31
C ASP A 119 0.56 -5.28 15.63
N LEU A 120 0.20 -4.37 14.72
CA LEU A 120 -1.06 -4.41 13.98
C LEU A 120 -1.06 -5.38 12.79
N PHE A 121 0.04 -5.45 12.05
CA PHE A 121 0.12 -6.15 10.76
C PHE A 121 1.11 -7.32 10.75
N GLY A 122 1.88 -7.52 11.81
CA GLY A 122 2.84 -8.61 11.93
C GLY A 122 3.85 -8.64 10.78
N LYS A 123 3.94 -9.79 10.13
CA LYS A 123 4.86 -10.00 9.00
C LYS A 123 4.61 -9.04 7.84
N ALA A 124 3.36 -8.72 7.52
CA ALA A 124 3.04 -7.82 6.41
C ALA A 124 3.50 -6.38 6.71
N GLY A 125 3.34 -5.92 7.96
CA GLY A 125 3.88 -4.64 8.40
C GLY A 125 5.41 -4.60 8.32
N ALA A 126 6.09 -5.66 8.76
CA ALA A 126 7.54 -5.76 8.63
C ALA A 126 8.00 -5.73 7.16
N GLN A 127 7.30 -6.41 6.26
CA GLN A 127 7.58 -6.39 4.83
C GLN A 127 7.45 -4.98 4.24
N MET A 128 6.40 -4.22 4.63
CA MET A 128 6.22 -2.82 4.25
C MET A 128 7.39 -1.96 4.70
N LEU A 129 7.76 -2.03 5.99
CA LEU A 129 8.87 -1.23 6.53
C LEU A 129 10.22 -1.55 5.86
N ILE A 130 10.47 -2.82 5.56
CA ILE A 130 11.69 -3.25 4.87
C ILE A 130 11.73 -2.69 3.43
N ILE A 131 10.63 -2.77 2.71
CA ILE A 131 10.53 -2.22 1.35
C ILE A 131 10.68 -0.71 1.39
N ASP A 132 9.97 0.00 2.27
CA ASP A 132 10.08 1.46 2.38
C ASP A 132 11.53 1.89 2.69
N ALA A 133 12.23 1.14 3.55
CA ALA A 133 13.65 1.35 3.79
C ALA A 133 14.51 1.14 2.52
N ILE A 134 14.21 0.16 1.69
CA ILE A 134 14.95 -0.11 0.45
C ILE A 134 14.67 0.92 -0.62
N ILE A 135 13.41 1.27 -0.84
CA ILE A 135 13.04 2.24 -1.88
C ILE A 135 13.20 3.70 -1.44
N GLY A 136 13.50 3.93 -0.15
CA GLY A 136 13.66 5.28 0.40
C GLY A 136 12.33 6.06 0.43
N ASN A 137 11.22 5.40 0.75
CA ASN A 137 9.92 6.03 0.85
C ASN A 137 9.76 6.70 2.21
N GLY A 138 9.88 8.02 2.25
CA GLY A 138 9.75 8.83 3.46
C GLY A 138 8.31 9.24 3.81
N ASP A 139 7.34 8.92 2.96
CA ASP A 139 5.94 9.37 3.09
C ASP A 139 4.95 8.25 3.44
N ARG A 140 5.38 7.23 4.17
CA ARG A 140 4.49 6.17 4.63
C ARG A 140 3.66 6.62 5.83
N HIS A 141 2.79 7.58 5.62
CA HIS A 141 1.82 8.01 6.63
C HIS A 141 0.61 7.05 6.73
N ALA A 142 -0.20 7.19 7.77
CA ALA A 142 -1.32 6.29 8.04
C ALA A 142 -2.43 6.26 6.96
N GLY A 143 -2.46 7.20 6.04
CA GLY A 143 -3.32 7.19 4.86
C GLY A 143 -2.79 6.31 3.70
N ASN A 144 -1.51 5.89 3.74
CA ASN A 144 -0.86 5.13 2.66
C ASN A 144 -0.74 3.63 2.95
N PHE A 145 -1.39 3.14 4.00
CA PHE A 145 -1.55 1.73 4.30
C PHE A 145 -2.84 1.50 5.09
N GLY A 146 -3.25 0.24 5.26
CA GLY A 146 -4.46 -0.09 5.99
C GLY A 146 -4.87 -1.54 5.82
N TRP A 147 -6.15 -1.79 5.99
CA TRP A 147 -6.75 -3.13 5.95
C TRP A 147 -7.71 -3.28 4.78
N LEU A 148 -7.79 -4.50 4.27
CA LEU A 148 -8.97 -4.94 3.54
C LEU A 148 -9.98 -5.48 4.54
N ARG A 149 -11.21 -4.98 4.45
CA ARG A 149 -12.35 -5.44 5.24
C ARG A 149 -13.37 -6.14 4.36
N ASN A 150 -13.99 -7.16 4.91
CA ASN A 150 -15.18 -7.75 4.30
C ASN A 150 -16.32 -6.73 4.37
N ALA A 151 -16.90 -6.38 3.21
CA ALA A 151 -17.96 -5.39 3.14
C ALA A 151 -19.29 -5.85 3.78
N ASP A 152 -19.52 -7.16 3.83
CA ASP A 152 -20.74 -7.72 4.42
C ASP A 152 -20.65 -7.92 5.94
N THR A 153 -19.48 -8.32 6.46
CA THR A 153 -19.30 -8.65 7.88
C THR A 153 -18.57 -7.56 8.66
N GLY A 154 -17.87 -6.67 7.97
CA GLY A 154 -16.99 -5.67 8.60
C GLY A 154 -15.68 -6.24 9.17
N GLU A 155 -15.44 -7.55 9.03
CA GLU A 155 -14.24 -8.18 9.53
C GLU A 155 -12.99 -7.75 8.76
N TYR A 156 -11.89 -7.61 9.48
CA TYR A 156 -10.57 -7.40 8.88
C TYR A 156 -10.11 -8.72 8.25
N VAL A 157 -9.79 -8.66 6.95
CA VAL A 157 -9.37 -9.84 6.19
C VAL A 157 -7.86 -9.94 6.14
N ASP A 158 -7.21 -8.86 5.72
CA ASP A 158 -5.77 -8.80 5.49
C ASP A 158 -5.27 -7.35 5.53
N MET A 159 -3.95 -7.16 5.59
CA MET A 159 -3.35 -5.89 5.23
C MET A 159 -3.65 -5.60 3.76
N ALA A 160 -4.01 -4.38 3.44
CA ALA A 160 -4.18 -3.96 2.05
C ALA A 160 -2.88 -4.14 1.26
N PRO A 161 -2.94 -4.46 -0.04
CA PRO A 161 -1.77 -4.37 -0.90
C PRO A 161 -1.08 -3.03 -0.73
N LEU A 162 0.23 -2.98 -0.76
CA LEU A 162 0.97 -1.71 -0.70
C LEU A 162 0.63 -0.85 -1.92
N TYR A 163 0.46 0.43 -1.71
CA TYR A 163 0.09 1.41 -2.72
C TYR A 163 0.75 2.75 -2.44
N ASP A 164 0.69 3.66 -3.41
CA ASP A 164 1.19 5.03 -3.33
C ASP A 164 2.69 5.13 -3.03
N PHE A 165 3.50 5.00 -4.07
CA PHE A 165 4.95 5.10 -4.00
C PHE A 165 5.48 6.42 -4.60
N ASP A 166 4.65 7.44 -4.67
CA ASP A 166 4.96 8.74 -5.30
C ASP A 166 6.25 9.38 -4.71
N HIS A 167 6.54 9.10 -3.44
CA HIS A 167 7.68 9.63 -2.68
C HIS A 167 8.83 8.63 -2.49
N ALA A 168 8.88 7.58 -3.30
CA ALA A 168 10.03 6.70 -3.34
C ALA A 168 11.25 7.48 -3.90
N LEU A 169 12.43 7.20 -3.34
CA LEU A 169 13.68 7.91 -3.61
C LEU A 169 13.73 9.35 -3.08
N ASP A 170 12.79 9.77 -2.28
CA ASP A 170 12.86 11.03 -1.58
C ASP A 170 14.07 10.99 -0.63
N SER A 171 15.23 11.38 -1.15
CA SER A 171 16.54 11.26 -0.49
C SER A 171 16.73 12.37 0.54
N THR A 172 15.91 12.37 1.57
CA THR A 172 16.11 13.23 2.73
C THR A 172 16.92 12.51 3.81
N LEU A 173 17.44 13.25 4.78
CA LEU A 173 18.10 12.68 5.98
C LEU A 173 17.19 11.67 6.73
N GLU A 174 15.87 11.75 6.52
CA GLU A 174 14.89 10.81 7.05
C GLU A 174 15.01 9.43 6.40
N SER A 175 15.45 9.34 5.16
CA SER A 175 15.64 8.05 4.49
C SER A 175 16.74 7.19 5.12
N ASP A 176 17.72 7.79 5.77
CA ASP A 176 18.76 7.03 6.49
C ASP A 176 18.27 6.57 7.88
N ARG A 177 17.37 7.32 8.51
CA ARG A 177 16.66 6.86 9.70
C ARG A 177 15.77 5.66 9.42
N LEU A 178 15.05 5.68 8.29
CA LEU A 178 14.24 4.54 7.85
C LEU A 178 15.06 3.25 7.75
N LEU A 179 16.30 3.32 7.27
CA LEU A 179 17.19 2.14 7.20
C LEU A 179 17.50 1.55 8.57
N THR A 180 17.83 2.39 9.54
CA THR A 180 18.22 1.92 10.88
C THR A 180 17.03 1.51 11.73
N ASP A 181 15.94 2.27 11.68
CA ASP A 181 14.74 2.03 12.47
C ASP A 181 13.94 0.84 11.94
N ALA A 182 13.74 0.75 10.62
CA ALA A 182 13.09 -0.40 10.01
C ALA A 182 13.79 -1.71 10.36
N ILE A 183 15.13 -1.75 10.33
CA ILE A 183 15.87 -2.96 10.68
C ILE A 183 15.72 -3.28 12.17
N LYS A 184 15.81 -2.30 13.04
CA LYS A 184 15.68 -2.49 14.48
C LYS A 184 14.34 -3.15 14.85
N PHE A 185 13.25 -2.63 14.33
CA PHE A 185 11.90 -3.14 14.63
C PHE A 185 11.58 -4.43 13.86
N CYS A 186 12.15 -4.61 12.67
CA CYS A 186 11.95 -5.82 11.86
C CYS A 186 12.86 -7.00 12.26
N MET A 187 13.73 -6.86 13.26
CA MET A 187 14.61 -7.96 13.71
C MET A 187 13.91 -9.27 14.05
N PRO A 188 12.68 -9.29 14.62
CA PRO A 188 11.92 -10.54 14.79
C PRO A 188 11.65 -11.28 13.46
N TYR A 189 11.70 -10.57 12.34
CA TYR A 189 11.51 -11.07 10.97
C TYR A 189 12.83 -11.10 10.16
N LYS A 190 13.94 -11.41 10.80
CA LYS A 190 15.30 -11.37 10.18
C LYS A 190 15.38 -12.15 8.87
N ASP A 191 14.67 -13.26 8.75
CA ASP A 191 14.66 -14.06 7.52
C ASP A 191 13.93 -13.33 6.37
N GLU A 192 12.89 -12.56 6.67
CA GLU A 192 12.24 -11.69 5.67
C GLU A 192 13.15 -10.54 5.26
N ILE A 193 13.88 -9.93 6.19
CA ILE A 193 14.87 -8.90 5.86
C ILE A 193 15.90 -9.47 4.88
N ARG A 194 16.48 -10.63 5.17
CA ARG A 194 17.47 -11.28 4.29
C ARG A 194 16.89 -11.59 2.92
N ARG A 195 15.70 -12.13 2.88
CA ARG A 195 15.01 -12.51 1.65
C ARG A 195 14.75 -11.31 0.77
N ILE A 196 14.10 -10.27 1.33
CA ILE A 196 13.71 -9.07 0.59
C ILE A 196 14.95 -8.28 0.16
N ALA A 197 15.88 -8.01 1.08
CA ALA A 197 17.11 -7.29 0.76
C ALA A 197 18.01 -8.08 -0.19
N GLY A 198 18.03 -9.42 -0.11
CA GLY A 198 18.75 -10.26 -1.06
C GLY A 198 18.22 -10.12 -2.49
N ILE A 199 16.91 -10.11 -2.68
CA ILE A 199 16.29 -9.88 -4.00
C ILE A 199 16.57 -8.44 -4.47
N ALA A 200 16.39 -7.47 -3.60
CA ALA A 200 16.59 -6.06 -3.95
C ALA A 200 18.05 -5.69 -4.22
N ALA A 201 19.00 -6.47 -3.70
CA ALA A 201 20.43 -6.31 -3.99
C ALA A 201 20.78 -6.57 -5.47
N GLU A 202 19.89 -7.21 -6.23
CA GLU A 202 20.00 -7.47 -7.66
C GLU A 202 19.12 -6.51 -8.50
N ALA A 203 18.49 -5.52 -7.87
CA ALA A 203 17.64 -4.57 -8.58
C ALA A 203 18.44 -3.73 -9.60
N GLU A 204 17.81 -3.38 -10.71
CA GLU A 204 18.39 -2.49 -11.72
C GLU A 204 18.60 -1.08 -11.16
N ASN A 205 17.67 -0.59 -10.36
CA ASN A 205 17.79 0.68 -9.68
C ASN A 205 18.96 0.67 -8.70
N GLU A 206 19.94 1.52 -8.97
CA GLU A 206 21.19 1.59 -8.19
C GLU A 206 20.95 1.99 -6.73
N VAL A 207 19.98 2.86 -6.48
CA VAL A 207 19.65 3.31 -5.12
C VAL A 207 19.05 2.15 -4.33
N PHE A 208 18.08 1.44 -4.87
CA PHE A 208 17.48 0.25 -4.23
C PHE A 208 18.54 -0.79 -3.92
N ARG A 209 19.40 -1.09 -4.90
CA ARG A 209 20.50 -2.04 -4.73
C ARG A 209 21.46 -1.66 -3.62
N LYS A 210 21.92 -0.41 -3.58
CA LYS A 210 22.85 0.08 -2.54
C LYS A 210 22.22 0.04 -1.15
N ARG A 211 20.95 0.45 -1.01
CA ARG A 211 20.23 0.43 0.25
C ARG A 211 20.02 -1.00 0.73
N ALA A 212 19.63 -1.92 -0.14
CA ALA A 212 19.49 -3.33 0.18
C ALA A 212 20.82 -3.96 0.65
N GLN A 213 21.95 -3.66 -0.03
CA GLN A 213 23.27 -4.10 0.39
C GLN A 213 23.68 -3.55 1.76
N SER A 214 23.30 -2.30 2.06
CA SER A 214 23.53 -1.70 3.38
C SER A 214 22.73 -2.43 4.46
N ILE A 215 21.48 -2.78 4.18
CA ILE A 215 20.62 -3.56 5.09
C ILE A 215 21.25 -4.94 5.36
N LEU A 216 21.71 -5.65 4.33
CA LEU A 216 22.33 -6.97 4.51
C LEU A 216 23.55 -6.89 5.43
N LYS A 217 24.39 -5.86 5.29
CA LYS A 217 25.57 -5.65 6.17
C LYS A 217 25.19 -5.36 7.63
N LEU A 218 24.06 -4.69 7.84
CA LEU A 218 23.61 -4.35 9.21
C LEU A 218 23.07 -5.55 9.98
N ILE A 219 22.64 -6.61 9.27
CA ILE A 219 22.06 -7.81 9.90
C ILE A 219 23.03 -9.00 9.95
N GLU A 220 24.22 -8.88 9.39
CA GLU A 220 25.30 -9.87 9.57
C GLU A 220 25.79 -9.92 11.01
#